data_75d3b949286cbbf7555c97e4f518e57e
#
_entry.id   75d3b949286cbbf7555c97e4f518e57e
#
_cell.length_a   1.000
_cell.length_b   1.000
_cell.length_c   1.000
_cell.angle_alpha   90.00
_cell.angle_beta   90.00
_cell.angle_gamma   90.00
#
_symmetry.space_group_name_H-M   'P 1'
#
loop_
_entity.id
_entity.type
_entity.pdbx_description
1 polymer ?
#
loop_
_entity_poly.entity_id
_entity_poly.type
_entity_poly.pdbx_seq_one_letter_code
_entity_poly.pdbx_strand_id
1 'polypeptide(L)'
;IARRQRQMCIRDRSCWVGLSIVDKVGRRPLLLGGLAGTAVSLVALTLVYWLAPTDELWASSLMLALMGVFMVFQQSAVSVATWLLVSELIPSAVRGIGMGIAGLALWLMNFVVAMCFPPLLESIGGAWTFFVFAVLCVLSFVFVDKVIPETKNRSLPDIEEEFRLRYAEK
;
A
#
# COMPACT_ATOMS: atom_id res chain seq x y z
N ILE A 1 27.17 -3.88 -1.67
CA ILE A 1 26.92 -2.47 -2.06
C ILE A 1 26.07 -2.42 -3.34
N ALA A 2 26.42 -3.13 -4.43
CA ALA A 2 25.69 -3.11 -5.70
C ALA A 2 24.22 -3.59 -5.61
N ARG A 3 23.88 -4.53 -4.74
CA ARG A 3 22.49 -4.98 -4.53
C ARG A 3 21.64 -3.91 -3.85
N ARG A 4 22.17 -3.19 -2.86
CA ARG A 4 21.46 -2.07 -2.21
C ARG A 4 21.22 -0.91 -3.16
N GLN A 5 22.18 -0.58 -4.02
CA GLN A 5 22.01 0.46 -5.02
C GLN A 5 20.94 0.12 -6.05
N ARG A 6 20.85 -1.14 -6.52
CA ARG A 6 19.78 -1.55 -7.45
C ARG A 6 18.39 -1.43 -6.82
N GLN A 7 18.22 -1.80 -5.56
CA GLN A 7 16.94 -1.69 -4.86
C GLN A 7 16.53 -0.22 -4.67
N MET A 8 17.48 0.68 -4.38
CA MET A 8 17.23 2.12 -4.34
C MET A 8 16.79 2.65 -5.70
N CYS A 9 17.48 2.29 -6.79
CA CYS A 9 17.12 2.73 -8.14
C CYS A 9 15.72 2.26 -8.59
N ILE A 10 15.32 1.03 -8.27
CA ILE A 10 13.98 0.52 -8.58
C ILE A 10 12.93 1.31 -7.79
N ARG A 11 13.19 1.55 -6.51
CA ARG A 11 12.31 2.32 -5.63
C ARG A 11 12.12 3.75 -6.13
N ASP A 12 13.21 4.43 -6.49
CA ASP A 12 13.18 5.80 -6.98
C ASP A 12 12.46 5.92 -8.33
N ARG A 13 12.73 5.00 -9.26
CA ARG A 13 12.03 4.95 -10.56
C ARG A 13 10.53 4.67 -10.38
N SER A 14 10.15 3.79 -9.48
CA SER A 14 8.74 3.50 -9.20
C SER A 14 8.01 4.71 -8.61
N CYS A 15 8.65 5.49 -7.74
CA CYS A 15 8.10 6.74 -7.22
C CYS A 15 7.91 7.80 -8.34
N TRP A 16 8.86 7.91 -9.27
CA TRP A 16 8.74 8.83 -10.41
C TRP A 16 7.56 8.49 -11.31
N VAL A 17 7.34 7.22 -11.58
CA VAL A 17 6.17 6.74 -12.34
C VAL A 17 4.88 7.07 -11.60
N GLY A 18 4.83 6.82 -10.29
CA GLY A 18 3.67 7.14 -9.45
C GLY A 18 3.34 8.64 -9.46
N LEU A 19 4.33 9.50 -9.29
CA LEU A 19 4.16 10.96 -9.34
C LEU A 19 3.66 11.44 -10.70
N SER A 20 4.14 10.87 -11.80
CA SER A 20 3.72 11.23 -13.15
C SER A 20 2.26 10.81 -13.47
N ILE A 21 1.77 9.78 -12.80
CA ILE A 21 0.43 9.23 -13.01
C ILE A 21 -0.60 9.88 -12.07
N VAL A 22 -0.20 10.26 -10.85
CA VAL A 22 -1.11 10.80 -9.83
C VAL A 22 -1.86 12.04 -10.28
N ASP A 23 -1.20 12.93 -11.02
CA ASP A 23 -1.82 14.17 -11.53
C ASP A 23 -2.81 13.91 -12.66
N LYS A 24 -2.64 12.81 -13.41
CA LYS A 24 -3.52 12.43 -14.52
C LYS A 24 -4.73 11.63 -14.06
N VAL A 25 -4.49 10.62 -13.23
CA VAL A 25 -5.50 9.62 -12.82
C VAL A 25 -6.28 10.08 -11.59
N GLY A 26 -5.65 10.78 -10.66
CA GLY A 26 -6.23 11.12 -9.36
C GLY A 26 -5.66 10.26 -8.23
N ARG A 27 -5.86 10.73 -6.98
CA ARG A 27 -5.25 10.09 -5.81
C ARG A 27 -5.96 8.79 -5.43
N ARG A 28 -7.30 8.83 -5.39
CA ARG A 28 -8.13 7.67 -5.02
C ARG A 28 -8.03 6.52 -6.03
N PRO A 29 -8.22 6.73 -7.36
CA PRO A 29 -8.07 5.65 -8.33
C PRO A 29 -6.65 5.06 -8.37
N LEU A 30 -5.62 5.89 -8.17
CA LEU A 30 -4.24 5.41 -8.09
C LEU A 30 -4.03 4.50 -6.89
N LEU A 31 -4.56 4.89 -5.72
CA LEU A 31 -4.49 4.10 -4.50
C LEU A 31 -5.23 2.77 -4.63
N LEU A 32 -6.45 2.79 -5.18
CA LEU A 32 -7.25 1.59 -5.42
C LEU A 32 -6.56 0.64 -6.42
N GLY A 33 -6.03 1.18 -7.52
CA GLY A 33 -5.25 0.40 -8.49
C GLY A 33 -3.99 -0.23 -7.89
N GLY A 34 -3.29 0.54 -7.04
CA GLY A 34 -2.13 0.04 -6.29
C GLY A 34 -2.48 -1.08 -5.32
N LEU A 35 -3.54 -0.90 -4.52
CA LEU A 35 -4.02 -1.92 -3.58
C LEU A 35 -4.51 -3.18 -4.31
N ALA A 36 -5.22 -3.03 -5.43
CA ALA A 36 -5.63 -4.17 -6.24
C ALA A 36 -4.42 -4.95 -6.78
N GLY A 37 -3.43 -4.26 -7.37
CA GLY A 37 -2.20 -4.88 -7.85
C GLY A 37 -1.39 -5.55 -6.74
N THR A 38 -1.33 -4.94 -5.56
CA THR A 38 -0.70 -5.49 -4.36
C THR A 38 -1.43 -6.76 -3.89
N ALA A 39 -2.77 -6.73 -3.82
CA ALA A 39 -3.58 -7.88 -3.42
C ALA A 39 -3.40 -9.06 -4.40
N VAL A 40 -3.46 -8.81 -5.71
CA VAL A 40 -3.23 -9.82 -6.74
C VAL A 40 -1.83 -10.45 -6.60
N SER A 41 -0.81 -9.64 -6.38
CA SER A 41 0.56 -10.13 -6.18
C SER A 41 0.69 -11.01 -4.94
N LEU A 42 0.03 -10.65 -3.82
CA LEU A 42 0.03 -11.43 -2.59
C LEU A 42 -0.74 -12.76 -2.74
N VAL A 43 -1.88 -12.75 -3.44
CA VAL A 43 -2.63 -13.97 -3.77
C VAL A 43 -1.79 -14.88 -4.67
N ALA A 44 -1.13 -14.33 -5.69
CA ALA A 44 -0.24 -15.11 -6.55
C ALA A 44 0.93 -15.73 -5.76
N LEU A 45 1.54 -14.98 -4.83
CA LEU A 45 2.56 -15.52 -3.92
C LEU A 45 2.01 -16.66 -3.06
N THR A 46 0.81 -16.51 -2.49
CA THR A 46 0.15 -17.57 -1.72
C THR A 46 -0.03 -18.85 -2.55
N LEU A 47 -0.50 -18.70 -3.80
CA LEU A 47 -0.71 -19.83 -4.70
C LEU A 47 0.61 -20.53 -5.08
N VAL A 48 1.66 -19.77 -5.35
CA VAL A 48 2.99 -20.33 -5.65
C VAL A 48 3.51 -21.12 -4.45
N TYR A 49 3.39 -20.59 -3.22
CA TYR A 49 3.78 -21.33 -2.01
C TYR A 49 2.96 -22.61 -1.77
N TRP A 50 1.71 -22.65 -2.24
CA TRP A 50 0.85 -23.83 -2.07
C TRP A 50 1.06 -24.91 -3.15
N LEU A 51 1.31 -24.48 -4.38
CA LEU A 51 1.29 -25.36 -5.56
C LEU A 51 2.69 -25.77 -6.02
N ALA A 52 3.71 -24.92 -5.76
CA ALA A 52 5.06 -25.16 -6.26
C ALA A 52 5.95 -25.79 -5.19
N PRO A 53 6.77 -26.79 -5.54
CA PRO A 53 7.83 -27.29 -4.66
C PRO A 53 8.85 -26.18 -4.43
N THR A 54 9.01 -25.77 -3.18
CA THR A 54 9.87 -24.63 -2.78
C THR A 54 11.37 -24.87 -3.04
N ASP A 55 11.75 -26.10 -3.29
CA ASP A 55 13.15 -26.51 -3.48
C ASP A 55 13.64 -26.33 -4.93
N GLU A 56 12.73 -26.03 -5.87
CA GLU A 56 13.10 -25.83 -7.27
C GLU A 56 13.48 -24.37 -7.58
N LEU A 57 14.52 -24.19 -8.40
CA LEU A 57 15.02 -22.87 -8.80
C LEU A 57 13.99 -22.02 -9.54
N TRP A 58 13.11 -22.63 -10.34
CA TRP A 58 12.08 -21.87 -11.04
C TRP A 58 11.02 -21.31 -10.10
N ALA A 59 10.63 -22.05 -9.06
CA ALA A 59 9.67 -21.59 -8.05
C ALA A 59 10.24 -20.41 -7.26
N SER A 60 11.49 -20.52 -6.81
CA SER A 60 12.19 -19.43 -6.11
C SER A 60 12.35 -18.17 -6.98
N SER A 61 12.64 -18.34 -8.28
CA SER A 61 12.76 -17.20 -9.20
C SER A 61 11.40 -16.54 -9.47
N LEU A 62 10.32 -17.32 -9.55
CA LEU A 62 8.96 -16.79 -9.69
C LEU A 62 8.52 -16.02 -8.44
N MET A 63 8.81 -16.56 -7.25
CA MET A 63 8.54 -15.84 -5.98
C MET A 63 9.27 -14.50 -5.92
N LEU A 64 10.55 -14.45 -6.30
CA LEU A 64 11.32 -13.22 -6.37
C LEU A 64 10.74 -12.22 -7.38
N ALA A 65 10.28 -12.68 -8.52
CA ALA A 65 9.64 -11.84 -9.52
C ALA A 65 8.31 -11.25 -9.00
N LEU A 66 7.46 -12.07 -8.37
CA LEU A 66 6.20 -11.63 -7.77
C LEU A 66 6.42 -10.64 -6.62
N MET A 67 7.45 -10.87 -5.79
CA MET A 67 7.88 -9.90 -4.77
C MET A 67 8.32 -8.56 -5.41
N GLY A 68 9.01 -8.62 -6.55
CA GLY A 68 9.36 -7.42 -7.32
C GLY A 68 8.13 -6.65 -7.80
N VAL A 69 7.14 -7.36 -8.35
CA VAL A 69 5.86 -6.78 -8.80
C VAL A 69 5.11 -6.15 -7.61
N PHE A 70 4.99 -6.88 -6.49
CA PHE A 70 4.44 -6.35 -5.25
C PHE A 70 5.10 -5.04 -4.84
N MET A 71 6.44 -5.00 -4.82
CA MET A 71 7.20 -3.80 -4.46
C MET A 71 6.94 -2.63 -5.40
N VAL A 72 6.79 -2.88 -6.69
CA VAL A 72 6.46 -1.83 -7.67
C VAL A 72 5.11 -1.21 -7.37
N PHE A 73 4.05 -1.99 -7.19
CA PHE A 73 2.71 -1.47 -6.85
C PHE A 73 2.72 -0.75 -5.52
N GLN A 74 3.38 -1.30 -4.50
CA GLN A 74 3.44 -0.73 -3.16
C GLN A 74 4.15 0.63 -3.16
N GLN A 75 5.25 0.78 -3.90
CA GLN A 75 6.01 2.02 -3.89
C GLN A 75 5.49 3.07 -4.88
N SER A 76 5.03 2.65 -6.07
CA SER A 76 4.60 3.60 -7.10
C SER A 76 3.18 4.15 -6.87
N ALA A 77 2.27 3.32 -6.37
CA ALA A 77 0.88 3.69 -6.24
C ALA A 77 0.47 3.90 -4.77
N VAL A 78 0.62 2.87 -3.93
CA VAL A 78 0.11 2.92 -2.55
C VAL A 78 0.86 3.95 -1.71
N SER A 79 2.19 3.93 -1.71
CA SER A 79 3.01 4.85 -0.91
C SER A 79 2.80 6.31 -1.32
N VAL A 80 2.88 6.60 -2.62
CA VAL A 80 2.74 7.96 -3.15
C VAL A 80 1.34 8.51 -2.88
N ALA A 81 0.29 7.75 -3.24
CA ALA A 81 -1.09 8.19 -3.06
C ALA A 81 -1.46 8.37 -1.58
N THR A 82 -0.99 7.49 -0.68
CA THR A 82 -1.26 7.59 0.76
C THR A 82 -0.70 8.87 1.36
N TRP A 83 0.57 9.20 1.09
CA TRP A 83 1.18 10.41 1.64
C TRP A 83 0.54 11.69 1.10
N LEU A 84 0.17 11.72 -0.19
CA LEU A 84 -0.55 12.83 -0.78
C LEU A 84 -1.94 13.00 -0.15
N LEU A 85 -2.72 11.92 -0.06
CA LEU A 85 -4.05 11.95 0.57
C LEU A 85 -3.99 12.44 2.02
N VAL A 86 -3.07 11.90 2.83
CA VAL A 86 -2.91 12.35 4.23
C VAL A 86 -2.59 13.83 4.30
N SER A 87 -1.71 14.34 3.44
CA SER A 87 -1.35 15.77 3.42
C SER A 87 -2.47 16.69 2.93
N GLU A 88 -3.35 16.19 2.04
CA GLU A 88 -4.49 16.93 1.48
C GLU A 88 -5.71 16.92 2.42
N LEU A 89 -5.92 15.85 3.18
CA LEU A 89 -7.05 15.70 4.11
C LEU A 89 -6.87 16.45 5.43
N ILE A 90 -5.63 16.79 5.83
CA ILE A 90 -5.37 17.48 7.09
C ILE A 90 -5.41 19.00 6.88
N PRO A 91 -6.27 19.73 7.64
CA PRO A 91 -6.33 21.17 7.58
C PRO A 91 -4.98 21.86 7.84
N SER A 92 -4.72 22.97 7.15
CA SER A 92 -3.43 23.68 7.23
C SER A 92 -3.05 24.11 8.65
N ALA A 93 -4.04 24.46 9.48
CA ALA A 93 -3.83 24.92 10.87
C ALA A 93 -3.20 23.85 11.77
N VAL A 94 -3.48 22.56 11.53
CA VAL A 94 -3.01 21.42 12.36
C VAL A 94 -2.15 20.44 11.57
N ARG A 95 -1.77 20.76 10.34
CA ARG A 95 -1.07 19.87 9.42
C ARG A 95 0.21 19.28 10.01
N GLY A 96 1.01 20.06 10.72
CA GLY A 96 2.25 19.59 11.33
C GLY A 96 2.00 18.49 12.37
N ILE A 97 1.04 18.69 13.25
CA ILE A 97 0.66 17.71 14.28
C ILE A 97 0.02 16.49 13.64
N GLY A 98 -0.92 16.69 12.71
CA GLY A 98 -1.62 15.61 12.02
C GLY A 98 -0.69 14.68 11.23
N MET A 99 0.26 15.27 10.48
CA MET A 99 1.29 14.50 9.76
C MET A 99 2.23 13.76 10.72
N GLY A 100 2.55 14.37 11.86
CA GLY A 100 3.35 13.72 12.91
C GLY A 100 2.66 12.49 13.49
N ILE A 101 1.37 12.59 13.82
CA ILE A 101 0.57 11.46 14.32
C ILE A 101 0.43 10.37 13.27
N ALA A 102 0.13 10.73 12.02
CA ALA A 102 0.03 9.78 10.92
C ALA A 102 1.36 9.04 10.69
N GLY A 103 2.48 9.78 10.70
CA GLY A 103 3.82 9.20 10.60
C GLY A 103 4.13 8.25 11.75
N LEU A 104 3.82 8.65 12.99
CA LEU A 104 4.02 7.80 14.17
C LEU A 104 3.21 6.50 14.07
N ALA A 105 1.93 6.60 13.71
CA ALA A 105 1.06 5.43 13.53
C ALA A 105 1.59 4.48 12.45
N LEU A 106 2.05 5.03 11.32
CA LEU A 106 2.63 4.26 10.23
C LEU A 106 3.90 3.52 10.68
N TRP A 107 4.82 4.19 11.36
CA TRP A 107 6.06 3.57 11.82
C TRP A 107 5.83 2.55 12.93
N LEU A 108 4.87 2.80 13.84
CA LEU A 108 4.47 1.84 14.86
C LEU A 108 3.91 0.57 14.24
N MET A 109 3.04 0.72 13.23
CA MET A 109 2.49 -0.43 12.48
C MET A 109 3.56 -1.19 11.70
N ASN A 110 4.49 -0.48 11.06
CA ASN A 110 5.66 -1.13 10.43
C ASN A 110 6.48 -1.94 11.43
N PHE A 111 6.70 -1.41 12.63
CA PHE A 111 7.41 -2.13 13.69
C PHE A 111 6.65 -3.41 14.09
N VAL A 112 5.33 -3.32 14.31
CA VAL A 112 4.48 -4.47 14.66
C VAL A 112 4.56 -5.54 13.56
N VAL A 113 4.41 -5.15 12.30
CA VAL A 113 4.50 -6.08 11.16
C VAL A 113 5.90 -6.72 11.10
N ALA A 114 6.97 -5.94 11.25
CA ALA A 114 8.33 -6.46 11.23
C ALA A 114 8.61 -7.47 12.36
N MET A 115 8.04 -7.24 13.53
CA MET A 115 8.15 -8.17 14.67
C MET A 115 7.28 -9.43 14.51
N CYS A 116 6.08 -9.29 13.95
CA CYS A 116 5.15 -10.41 13.81
C CYS A 116 5.44 -11.29 12.59
N PHE A 117 6.04 -10.73 11.53
CA PHE A 117 6.24 -11.44 10.28
C PHE A 117 7.12 -12.70 10.40
N PRO A 118 8.33 -12.67 11.04
CA PRO A 118 9.15 -13.86 11.17
C PRO A 118 8.50 -14.98 11.99
N PRO A 119 7.92 -14.75 13.19
CA PRO A 119 7.19 -15.76 13.93
C PRO A 119 5.98 -16.34 13.18
N LEU A 120 5.25 -15.51 12.42
CA LEU A 120 4.15 -15.97 11.57
C LEU A 120 4.66 -16.91 10.49
N LEU A 121 5.76 -16.55 9.83
CA LEU A 121 6.36 -17.35 8.78
C LEU A 121 6.81 -18.73 9.28
N GLU A 122 7.37 -18.78 10.49
CA GLU A 122 7.84 -20.03 11.13
C GLU A 122 6.68 -20.89 11.65
N SER A 123 5.61 -20.27 12.20
CA SER A 123 4.51 -20.99 12.86
C SER A 123 3.44 -21.51 11.90
N ILE A 124 3.03 -20.70 10.92
CA ILE A 124 1.94 -21.05 9.99
C ILE A 124 2.41 -21.26 8.54
N GLY A 125 3.70 -21.01 8.28
CA GLY A 125 4.31 -21.15 6.96
C GLY A 125 4.03 -19.99 6.02
N GLY A 126 4.78 -19.96 4.91
CA GLY A 126 4.77 -18.84 3.96
C GLY A 126 3.40 -18.62 3.30
N ALA A 127 2.74 -19.69 2.87
CA ALA A 127 1.46 -19.61 2.18
C ALA A 127 0.39 -18.91 3.03
N TRP A 128 0.20 -19.34 4.26
CA TRP A 128 -0.78 -18.73 5.17
C TRP A 128 -0.41 -17.31 5.59
N THR A 129 0.87 -17.03 5.77
CA THR A 129 1.35 -15.68 6.06
C THR A 129 0.97 -14.72 4.94
N PHE A 130 1.30 -15.03 3.69
CA PHE A 130 0.93 -14.17 2.56
C PHE A 130 -0.59 -14.09 2.35
N PHE A 131 -1.33 -15.17 2.63
CA PHE A 131 -2.79 -15.13 2.59
C PHE A 131 -3.38 -14.12 3.59
N VAL A 132 -2.91 -14.10 4.82
CA VAL A 132 -3.33 -13.10 5.84
C VAL A 132 -3.08 -11.68 5.34
N PHE A 133 -1.90 -11.41 4.79
CA PHE A 133 -1.60 -10.09 4.23
C PHE A 133 -2.46 -9.74 3.00
N ALA A 134 -2.80 -10.73 2.17
CA ALA A 134 -3.73 -10.54 1.06
C ALA A 134 -5.13 -10.13 1.56
N VAL A 135 -5.64 -10.79 2.58
CA VAL A 135 -6.94 -10.45 3.21
C VAL A 135 -6.90 -9.02 3.78
N LEU A 136 -5.85 -8.66 4.51
CA LEU A 136 -5.68 -7.29 5.04
C LEU A 136 -5.63 -6.25 3.91
N CYS A 137 -4.98 -6.57 2.79
CA CYS A 137 -4.93 -5.70 1.62
C CYS A 137 -6.32 -5.51 0.99
N VAL A 138 -7.12 -6.56 0.88
CA VAL A 138 -8.51 -6.49 0.39
C VAL A 138 -9.39 -5.68 1.34
N LEU A 139 -9.24 -5.84 2.66
CA LEU A 139 -9.94 -5.02 3.63
C LEU A 139 -9.59 -3.54 3.50
N SER A 140 -8.29 -3.24 3.30
CA SER A 140 -7.81 -1.88 3.04
C SER A 140 -8.39 -1.31 1.74
N PHE A 141 -8.47 -2.12 0.69
CA PHE A 141 -9.12 -1.73 -0.57
C PHE A 141 -10.58 -1.33 -0.37
N VAL A 142 -11.36 -2.17 0.32
CA VAL A 142 -12.78 -1.90 0.63
C VAL A 142 -12.94 -0.66 1.50
N PHE A 143 -12.04 -0.47 2.47
CA PHE A 143 -12.04 0.72 3.32
C PHE A 143 -11.80 1.99 2.49
N VAL A 144 -10.76 1.99 1.65
CA VAL A 144 -10.43 3.13 0.78
C VAL A 144 -11.60 3.45 -0.17
N ASP A 145 -12.19 2.41 -0.77
CA ASP A 145 -13.31 2.58 -1.69
C ASP A 145 -14.55 3.20 -1.03
N LYS A 146 -14.86 2.81 0.20
CA LYS A 146 -16.06 3.28 0.90
C LYS A 146 -15.88 4.59 1.66
N VAL A 147 -14.69 4.85 2.19
CA VAL A 147 -14.46 5.94 3.15
C VAL A 147 -13.74 7.12 2.52
N ILE A 148 -12.76 6.88 1.64
CA ILE A 148 -11.91 7.95 1.12
C ILE A 148 -12.53 8.60 -0.12
N PRO A 149 -12.87 9.91 -0.07
CA PRO A 149 -13.33 10.66 -1.24
C PRO A 149 -12.18 10.95 -2.20
N GLU A 150 -12.50 11.26 -3.46
CA GLU A 150 -11.51 11.77 -4.42
C GLU A 150 -11.16 13.23 -4.09
N THR A 151 -9.88 13.50 -3.94
CA THR A 151 -9.37 14.84 -3.58
C THR A 151 -8.90 15.65 -4.78
N LYS A 152 -8.82 15.03 -5.97
CA LYS A 152 -8.34 15.69 -7.18
C LYS A 152 -9.22 16.90 -7.56
N ASN A 153 -8.57 18.08 -7.68
CA ASN A 153 -9.22 19.35 -8.03
C ASN A 153 -10.36 19.79 -7.09
N ARG A 154 -10.36 19.35 -5.84
CA ARG A 154 -11.30 19.77 -4.81
C ARG A 154 -10.62 20.65 -3.75
N SER A 155 -11.33 21.66 -3.27
CA SER A 155 -10.87 22.49 -2.15
C SER A 155 -11.12 21.77 -0.82
N LEU A 156 -10.31 22.08 0.20
CA LEU A 156 -10.52 21.57 1.56
C LEU A 156 -11.95 21.80 2.11
N PRO A 157 -12.57 22.99 1.91
CA PRO A 157 -13.96 23.22 2.34
C PRO A 157 -14.97 22.29 1.68
N ASP A 158 -14.79 21.97 0.38
CA ASP A 158 -15.70 21.06 -0.35
C ASP A 158 -15.62 19.63 0.19
N ILE A 159 -14.42 19.22 0.60
CA ILE A 159 -14.17 17.88 1.19
C ILE A 159 -14.78 17.81 2.60
N GLU A 160 -14.63 18.88 3.42
CA GLU A 160 -15.24 18.97 4.74
C GLU A 160 -16.76 18.94 4.68
N GLU A 161 -17.36 19.64 3.71
CA GLU A 161 -18.81 19.67 3.52
C GLU A 161 -19.35 18.29 3.06
N GLU A 162 -18.64 17.59 2.17
CA GLU A 162 -19.00 16.22 1.77
C GLU A 162 -18.96 15.25 2.95
N PHE A 163 -17.92 15.33 3.81
CA PHE A 163 -17.86 14.53 5.03
C PHE A 163 -18.99 14.86 5.99
N ARG A 164 -19.29 16.14 6.17
CA ARG A 164 -20.38 16.59 7.04
C ARG A 164 -21.72 16.06 6.57
N LEU A 165 -22.01 16.13 5.28
CA LEU A 165 -23.25 15.60 4.69
C LEU A 165 -23.34 14.07 4.83
N ARG A 166 -22.24 13.36 4.56
CA ARG A 166 -22.18 11.89 4.61
C ARG A 166 -22.32 11.31 6.03
N TYR A 167 -21.92 12.05 7.08
CA TYR A 167 -21.93 11.59 8.46
C TYR A 167 -22.96 12.31 9.34
N ALA A 168 -23.62 13.40 8.87
CA ALA A 168 -24.71 14.05 9.59
C ALA A 168 -26.06 13.33 9.39
N GLU A 169 -26.19 12.46 8.38
CA GLU A 169 -27.39 11.65 8.12
C GLU A 169 -27.40 10.30 8.85
N LYS A 170 -26.42 10.02 9.72
CA LYS A 170 -26.38 8.84 10.57
C LYS A 170 -26.57 9.18 12.04
#